data_3c4e9b72b03efe320c9e61c2b91555ec
#
_entry.id   3c4e9b72b03efe320c9e61c2b91555ec
#
_cell.length_a   1.000
_cell.length_b   1.000
_cell.length_c   1.000
_cell.angle_alpha   90.00
_cell.angle_beta   90.00
_cell.angle_gamma   90.00
#
_symmetry.space_group_name_H-M   'P 1'
#
loop_
_entity.id
_entity.type
_entity.pdbx_description
1 polymer ?
#
loop_
_entity_poly.entity_id
_entity_poly.type
_entity_poly.pdbx_seq_one_letter_code
_entity_poly.pdbx_strand_id
1 'polypeptide(L)'
;MEVTNMFFGPQTLPLDLADKNTRIHIELMHYEIKAIDDFDKGIQFQYRKNIVLTYYNYNDAEGNWGTVDEHYVATTDLENIATGFQDLLLQKTDLFEYETVIDDMGNPFMILCCQRNGNMFSLKVQIAEGHFEEWLTVELPKLSFEQLNEYAQIFIRWVKDYPVLSEEELAIAKEVPW
;
A
#
# COMPACT_ATOMS: atom_id res chain seq x y z
N MET A 1 -12.13 -24.88 19.02
CA MET A 1 -12.18 -23.82 18.01
C MET A 1 -10.83 -23.13 18.11
N GLU A 2 -9.94 -23.45 17.16
CA GLU A 2 -8.54 -22.99 17.22
C GLU A 2 -8.48 -21.50 16.93
N VAL A 3 -8.08 -20.72 17.90
CA VAL A 3 -7.91 -19.26 17.86
C VAL A 3 -6.61 -18.85 17.13
N THR A 4 -5.90 -19.80 16.56
CA THR A 4 -4.50 -19.64 16.11
C THR A 4 -4.33 -18.98 14.74
N ASN A 5 -5.38 -18.61 14.01
CA ASN A 5 -5.25 -18.10 12.63
C ASN A 5 -5.77 -16.67 12.40
N MET A 6 -6.06 -15.90 13.42
CA MET A 6 -6.52 -14.51 13.23
C MET A 6 -5.40 -13.49 13.07
N PHE A 7 -4.15 -13.85 13.32
CA PHE A 7 -3.04 -12.88 13.39
C PHE A 7 -2.10 -12.90 12.19
N PHE A 8 -2.14 -13.95 11.39
CA PHE A 8 -1.39 -13.96 10.13
C PHE A 8 -2.39 -13.86 8.99
N GLY A 9 -2.38 -12.72 8.34
CA GLY A 9 -3.14 -12.54 7.11
C GLY A 9 -2.80 -13.63 6.09
N PRO A 10 -3.63 -13.85 5.10
CA PRO A 10 -3.34 -14.78 4.02
C PRO A 10 -2.00 -14.41 3.39
N GLN A 11 -1.20 -15.40 2.97
CA GLN A 11 -0.02 -15.12 2.15
C GLN A 11 -0.48 -14.41 0.88
N THR A 12 -0.23 -13.11 0.81
CA THR A 12 -0.59 -12.29 -0.33
C THR A 12 0.48 -12.38 -1.41
N LEU A 13 0.09 -12.13 -2.64
CA LEU A 13 1.07 -11.96 -3.71
C LEU A 13 1.89 -10.69 -3.43
N PRO A 14 3.22 -10.75 -3.47
CA PRO A 14 4.03 -9.56 -3.30
C PRO A 14 3.90 -8.62 -4.50
N LEU A 15 4.08 -7.33 -4.26
CA LEU A 15 4.30 -6.34 -5.30
C LEU A 15 5.79 -6.19 -5.53
N ASP A 16 6.26 -6.60 -6.69
CA ASP A 16 7.63 -6.40 -7.14
C ASP A 16 7.70 -5.31 -8.21
N LEU A 17 8.43 -4.26 -7.92
CA LEU A 17 8.68 -3.15 -8.82
C LEU A 17 10.18 -2.98 -9.01
N ALA A 18 10.65 -2.96 -10.25
CA ALA A 18 12.06 -2.77 -10.53
C ALA A 18 12.28 -1.92 -11.78
N ASP A 19 13.17 -0.96 -11.66
CA ASP A 19 13.80 -0.27 -12.78
C ASP A 19 15.30 -0.65 -12.86
N LYS A 20 16.08 0.09 -13.64
CA LYS A 20 17.51 -0.16 -13.77
C LYS A 20 18.33 0.19 -12.51
N ASN A 21 17.78 0.96 -11.59
CA ASN A 21 18.50 1.51 -10.44
C ASN A 21 17.99 0.94 -9.12
N THR A 22 16.70 0.63 -9.02
CA THR A 22 16.04 0.31 -7.74
C THR A 22 15.03 -0.80 -7.94
N ARG A 23 14.96 -1.71 -6.99
CA ARG A 23 13.92 -2.74 -6.88
C ARG A 23 13.24 -2.62 -5.52
N ILE A 24 11.93 -2.62 -5.53
CA ILE A 24 11.10 -2.58 -4.33
C ILE A 24 10.22 -3.83 -4.31
N HIS A 25 10.22 -4.51 -3.17
CA HIS A 25 9.38 -5.68 -2.89
C HIS A 25 8.51 -5.39 -1.69
N ILE A 26 7.19 -5.46 -1.85
CA ILE A 26 6.21 -5.15 -0.80
C ILE A 26 5.35 -6.37 -0.53
N GLU A 27 5.26 -6.75 0.72
CA GLU A 27 4.36 -7.78 1.22
C GLU A 27 3.40 -7.19 2.26
N LEU A 28 2.14 -7.62 2.24
CA LEU A 28 1.19 -7.32 3.29
C LEU A 28 1.20 -8.46 4.33
N MET A 29 1.26 -8.11 5.61
CA MET A 29 1.43 -9.09 6.67
C MET A 29 0.13 -9.37 7.44
N HIS A 30 -0.46 -8.38 8.07
CA HIS A 30 -1.68 -8.55 8.88
C HIS A 30 -2.36 -7.21 9.17
N TYR A 31 -3.59 -7.25 9.68
CA TYR A 31 -4.26 -6.05 10.19
C TYR A 31 -3.65 -5.60 11.51
N GLU A 32 -3.49 -4.29 11.62
CA GLU A 32 -3.30 -3.62 12.89
C GLU A 32 -4.31 -2.47 13.02
N ILE A 33 -4.98 -2.38 14.16
CA ILE A 33 -5.93 -1.31 14.41
C ILE A 33 -5.21 -0.24 15.21
N LYS A 34 -4.86 0.87 14.54
CA LYS A 34 -4.27 2.03 15.20
C LYS A 34 -5.32 3.08 15.56
N ALA A 35 -5.25 3.54 16.81
CA ALA A 35 -5.88 4.79 17.20
C ALA A 35 -4.94 5.94 16.81
N ILE A 36 -5.45 6.92 16.09
CA ILE A 36 -4.71 8.13 15.76
C ILE A 36 -5.27 9.26 16.61
N ASP A 37 -4.38 9.87 17.37
CA ASP A 37 -4.70 11.03 18.19
C ASP A 37 -4.49 12.30 17.36
N ASP A 38 -5.56 13.01 17.04
CA ASP A 38 -5.48 14.29 16.33
C ASP A 38 -5.63 15.42 17.37
N PHE A 39 -4.55 15.75 18.04
CA PHE A 39 -4.49 16.79 19.06
C PHE A 39 -4.90 18.17 18.53
N ASP A 40 -4.62 18.48 17.28
CA ASP A 40 -4.87 19.80 16.69
C ASP A 40 -6.34 20.09 16.43
N LYS A 41 -7.17 19.03 16.31
CA LYS A 41 -8.60 19.15 16.04
C LYS A 41 -9.50 18.88 17.24
N GLY A 42 -8.91 18.58 18.40
CA GLY A 42 -9.67 18.24 19.60
C GLY A 42 -10.43 16.91 19.51
N ILE A 43 -10.05 16.06 18.56
CA ILE A 43 -10.59 14.72 18.39
C ILE A 43 -9.66 13.76 19.09
N GLN A 44 -10.09 13.20 20.20
CA GLN A 44 -9.24 12.37 21.03
C GLN A 44 -8.90 10.99 20.41
N PHE A 45 -9.67 10.45 19.48
CA PHE A 45 -9.34 9.19 18.79
C PHE A 45 -10.07 9.11 17.45
N GLN A 46 -9.34 9.17 16.35
CA GLN A 46 -9.84 8.73 15.05
C GLN A 46 -9.24 7.35 14.75
N TYR A 47 -10.10 6.35 14.65
CA TYR A 47 -9.71 5.07 14.11
C TYR A 47 -9.69 5.17 12.58
N ARG A 48 -8.52 5.09 11.99
CA ARG A 48 -8.45 4.84 10.55
C ARG A 48 -8.95 3.42 10.30
N LYS A 49 -9.75 3.27 9.25
CA LYS A 49 -10.32 1.97 8.93
C LYS A 49 -9.22 1.03 8.48
N ASN A 50 -8.98 0.04 9.30
CA ASN A 50 -8.24 -1.16 9.00
C ASN A 50 -6.85 -0.87 8.42
N ILE A 51 -5.87 -0.88 9.26
CA ILE A 51 -4.49 -0.70 8.89
C ILE A 51 -3.89 -2.07 8.63
N VAL A 52 -3.25 -2.22 7.48
CA VAL A 52 -2.48 -3.42 7.14
C VAL A 52 -1.01 -3.11 7.35
N LEU A 53 -0.35 -3.97 8.11
CA LEU A 53 1.09 -3.92 8.23
C LEU A 53 1.73 -4.34 6.91
N THR A 54 2.64 -3.52 6.42
CA THR A 54 3.43 -3.82 5.25
C THR A 54 4.88 -4.08 5.64
N TYR A 55 5.50 -4.96 4.90
CA TYR A 55 6.94 -5.18 4.94
C TYR A 55 7.49 -4.92 3.55
N TYR A 56 8.55 -4.15 3.43
CA TYR A 56 9.20 -3.97 2.14
C TYR A 56 10.71 -4.08 2.21
N ASN A 57 11.26 -4.63 1.14
CA ASN A 57 12.67 -4.65 0.86
C ASN A 57 12.96 -3.78 -0.35
N TYR A 58 14.10 -3.19 -0.40
CA TYR A 58 14.60 -2.54 -1.60
C TYR A 58 16.02 -3.02 -1.96
N ASN A 59 16.36 -2.83 -3.22
CA ASN A 59 17.69 -3.10 -3.73
C ASN A 59 18.12 -1.90 -4.58
N ASP A 60 19.28 -1.37 -4.30
CA ASP A 60 19.85 -0.27 -5.07
C ASP A 60 20.53 -0.76 -6.36
N ALA A 61 21.07 0.17 -7.15
CA ALA A 61 21.76 -0.14 -8.41
C ALA A 61 23.01 -1.02 -8.24
N GLU A 62 23.57 -1.10 -7.04
CA GLU A 62 24.74 -1.90 -6.70
C GLU A 62 24.37 -3.30 -6.22
N GLY A 63 23.07 -3.57 -6.05
CA GLY A 63 22.55 -4.85 -5.58
C GLY A 63 22.53 -5.00 -4.07
N ASN A 64 22.69 -3.90 -3.32
CA ASN A 64 22.59 -3.92 -1.87
C ASN A 64 21.11 -3.96 -1.44
N TRP A 65 20.75 -4.92 -0.60
CA TRP A 65 19.43 -4.99 -0.02
C TRP A 65 19.37 -4.20 1.28
N GLY A 66 18.40 -3.30 1.35
CA GLY A 66 17.99 -2.69 2.58
C GLY A 66 16.62 -3.24 3.00
N THR A 67 16.37 -3.29 4.29
CA THR A 67 15.07 -3.64 4.85
C THR A 67 14.59 -2.44 5.62
N VAL A 68 13.36 -2.02 5.34
CA VAL A 68 12.70 -1.03 6.17
C VAL A 68 11.60 -1.75 6.94
N ASP A 69 11.68 -1.61 8.25
CA ASP A 69 10.71 -2.20 9.14
C ASP A 69 9.37 -1.48 9.02
N GLU A 70 8.32 -2.24 9.09
CA GLU A 70 6.94 -1.94 9.41
C GLU A 70 6.41 -0.57 9.01
N HIS A 71 5.77 -0.51 7.86
CA HIS A 71 4.89 0.59 7.49
C HIS A 71 3.44 0.13 7.47
N TYR A 72 2.56 1.11 7.67
CA TYR A 72 1.14 0.89 7.66
C TYR A 72 0.51 1.48 6.40
N VAL A 73 -0.38 0.72 5.79
CA VAL A 73 -1.26 1.20 4.73
C VAL A 73 -2.70 0.94 5.15
N ALA A 74 -3.57 1.93 4.99
CA ALA A 74 -4.97 1.73 5.27
C ALA A 74 -5.61 0.84 4.19
N THR A 75 -6.57 -0.01 4.57
CA THR A 75 -7.30 -0.83 3.61
C THR A 75 -8.03 0.01 2.56
N THR A 76 -8.47 1.21 2.93
CA THR A 76 -9.05 2.20 2.01
C THR A 76 -8.05 2.71 0.98
N ASP A 77 -6.74 2.76 1.31
CA ASP A 77 -5.70 3.09 0.34
C ASP A 77 -5.60 2.00 -0.73
N LEU A 78 -5.66 0.73 -0.32
CA LEU A 78 -5.63 -0.40 -1.26
C LEU A 78 -6.82 -0.37 -2.22
N GLU A 79 -8.03 -0.05 -1.71
CA GLU A 79 -9.24 0.10 -2.54
C GLU A 79 -9.10 1.25 -3.54
N ASN A 80 -8.60 2.40 -3.09
CA ASN A 80 -8.41 3.57 -3.94
C ASN A 80 -7.37 3.31 -5.03
N ILE A 81 -6.25 2.65 -4.69
CA ILE A 81 -5.21 2.31 -5.66
C ILE A 81 -5.73 1.29 -6.68
N ALA A 82 -6.42 0.24 -6.22
CA ALA A 82 -7.03 -0.75 -7.10
C ALA A 82 -8.02 -0.09 -8.09
N THR A 83 -8.85 0.81 -7.58
CA THR A 83 -9.83 1.56 -8.40
C THR A 83 -9.12 2.47 -9.40
N GLY A 84 -8.10 3.21 -8.99
CA GLY A 84 -7.35 4.10 -9.86
C GLY A 84 -6.68 3.38 -11.04
N PHE A 85 -6.06 2.23 -10.79
CA PHE A 85 -5.51 1.41 -11.87
C PHE A 85 -6.60 0.84 -12.80
N GLN A 86 -7.73 0.41 -12.25
CA GLN A 86 -8.85 -0.05 -13.07
C GLN A 86 -9.40 1.06 -13.97
N ASP A 87 -9.52 2.28 -13.46
CA ASP A 87 -10.03 3.43 -14.22
C ASP A 87 -9.08 3.83 -15.36
N LEU A 88 -7.76 3.74 -15.15
CA LEU A 88 -6.77 3.89 -16.23
C LEU A 88 -6.92 2.80 -17.30
N LEU A 89 -7.00 1.53 -16.90
CA LEU A 89 -7.15 0.38 -17.81
C LEU A 89 -8.46 0.45 -18.61
N LEU A 90 -9.55 0.90 -17.98
CA LEU A 90 -10.85 1.11 -18.61
C LEU A 90 -10.96 2.43 -19.40
N GLN A 91 -9.88 3.20 -19.47
CA GLN A 91 -9.82 4.48 -20.19
C GLN A 91 -10.81 5.54 -19.66
N LYS A 92 -11.15 5.49 -18.40
CA LYS A 92 -11.98 6.51 -17.75
C LYS A 92 -11.17 7.75 -17.38
N THR A 93 -9.87 7.57 -17.16
CA THR A 93 -8.89 8.63 -16.93
C THR A 93 -7.58 8.34 -17.65
N ASP A 94 -6.76 9.36 -17.87
CA ASP A 94 -5.41 9.24 -18.42
C ASP A 94 -4.32 9.44 -17.37
N LEU A 95 -4.70 9.91 -16.19
CA LEU A 95 -3.79 10.15 -15.07
C LEU A 95 -4.42 9.65 -13.77
N PHE A 96 -3.60 8.96 -12.99
CA PHE A 96 -3.91 8.56 -11.62
C PHE A 96 -2.74 8.92 -10.72
N GLU A 97 -3.01 9.74 -9.72
CA GLU A 97 -2.07 10.13 -8.68
C GLU A 97 -2.69 9.80 -7.33
N TYR A 98 -1.91 9.21 -6.45
CA TYR A 98 -2.37 8.83 -5.14
C TYR A 98 -1.24 8.88 -4.10
N GLU A 99 -1.56 9.42 -2.95
CA GLU A 99 -0.73 9.36 -1.75
C GLU A 99 -1.46 8.52 -0.70
N THR A 100 -0.79 7.52 -0.15
CA THR A 100 -1.35 6.73 0.94
C THR A 100 -1.59 7.61 2.16
N VAL A 101 -2.54 7.21 2.97
CA VAL A 101 -2.83 7.94 4.20
C VAL A 101 -1.60 7.95 5.10
N ILE A 102 -1.39 9.08 5.68
CA ILE A 102 -0.26 9.51 6.48
C ILE A 102 -0.12 8.67 7.76
N ASP A 103 1.11 8.37 8.15
CA ASP A 103 1.44 7.82 9.46
C ASP A 103 1.18 8.83 10.59
N ASP A 104 1.48 8.44 11.84
CA ASP A 104 1.31 9.29 13.03
C ASP A 104 2.17 10.58 13.00
N MET A 105 3.08 10.69 12.02
CA MET A 105 4.03 11.79 11.88
C MET A 105 3.74 12.69 10.68
N GLY A 106 2.69 12.41 9.94
CA GLY A 106 2.24 13.25 8.83
C GLY A 106 2.79 12.87 7.45
N ASN A 107 3.41 11.69 7.30
CA ASN A 107 4.03 11.27 6.04
C ASN A 107 3.27 10.13 5.37
N PRO A 108 3.03 10.17 4.06
CA PRO A 108 2.53 9.02 3.34
C PRO A 108 3.61 7.94 3.25
N PHE A 109 3.19 6.68 3.31
CA PHE A 109 4.08 5.55 3.07
C PHE A 109 4.47 5.45 1.59
N MET A 110 3.50 5.68 0.70
CA MET A 110 3.67 5.50 -0.74
C MET A 110 3.01 6.63 -1.51
N ILE A 111 3.69 7.09 -2.54
CA ILE A 111 3.14 7.99 -3.55
C ILE A 111 3.20 7.28 -4.89
N LEU A 112 2.08 7.27 -5.59
CA LEU A 112 1.90 6.66 -6.90
C LEU A 112 1.51 7.72 -7.92
N CYS A 113 2.15 7.67 -9.09
CA CYS A 113 1.72 8.44 -10.26
C CYS A 113 1.74 7.51 -11.47
N CYS A 114 0.59 7.27 -12.07
CA CYS A 114 0.47 6.47 -13.28
C CYS A 114 -0.22 7.27 -14.38
N GLN A 115 0.40 7.34 -15.56
CA GLN A 115 -0.11 8.10 -16.69
C GLN A 115 -0.21 7.21 -17.93
N ARG A 116 -1.32 7.31 -18.63
CA ARG A 116 -1.50 6.68 -19.93
C ARG A 116 -0.94 7.56 -21.05
N ASN A 117 -0.10 6.96 -21.88
CA ASN A 117 0.52 7.59 -23.03
C ASN A 117 0.21 6.77 -24.29
N GLY A 118 -0.94 7.03 -24.91
CA GLY A 118 -1.46 6.22 -26.01
C GLY A 118 -1.82 4.79 -25.54
N ASN A 119 -1.12 3.79 -26.07
CA ASN A 119 -1.30 2.37 -25.71
C ASN A 119 -0.34 1.89 -24.61
N MET A 120 0.47 2.78 -24.07
CA MET A 120 1.44 2.46 -23.02
C MET A 120 1.13 3.27 -21.76
N PHE A 121 1.72 2.86 -20.66
CA PHE A 121 1.61 3.56 -19.40
C PHE A 121 3.00 3.87 -18.85
N SER A 122 3.10 4.92 -18.07
CA SER A 122 4.25 5.19 -17.20
C SER A 122 3.80 5.12 -15.76
N LEU A 123 4.56 4.43 -14.94
CA LEU A 123 4.31 4.30 -13.50
C LEU A 123 5.52 4.78 -12.74
N LYS A 124 5.31 5.71 -11.81
CA LYS A 124 6.29 6.12 -10.81
C LYS A 124 5.76 5.75 -9.44
N VAL A 125 6.57 5.07 -8.66
CA VAL A 125 6.28 4.71 -7.28
C VAL A 125 7.39 5.25 -6.40
N GLN A 126 7.02 5.96 -5.35
CA GLN A 126 7.92 6.47 -4.33
C GLN A 126 7.50 5.89 -2.99
N ILE A 127 8.46 5.36 -2.25
CA ILE A 127 8.26 4.81 -0.91
C ILE A 127 9.14 5.57 0.06
N ALA A 128 8.59 5.95 1.20
CA ALA A 128 9.33 6.62 2.24
C ALA A 128 10.41 5.69 2.81
N GLU A 129 11.66 6.13 2.82
CA GLU A 129 12.78 5.42 3.42
C GLU A 129 13.00 5.96 4.85
N GLY A 130 12.77 5.11 5.84
CA GLY A 130 13.08 5.39 7.25
C GLY A 130 12.47 6.69 7.77
N HIS A 131 13.22 7.39 8.60
CA HIS A 131 12.80 8.63 9.21
C HIS A 131 13.07 9.85 8.29
N PHE A 132 12.22 10.08 7.25
CA PHE A 132 11.75 11.42 6.91
C PHE A 132 12.32 12.23 5.76
N GLU A 133 13.40 11.91 5.10
CA GLU A 133 13.88 12.83 4.05
C GLU A 133 14.21 12.17 2.71
N GLU A 134 14.24 10.86 2.65
CA GLU A 134 14.61 10.16 1.43
C GLU A 134 13.47 9.29 0.90
N TRP A 135 13.28 9.36 -0.40
CA TRP A 135 12.29 8.56 -1.12
C TRP A 135 13.00 7.57 -2.01
N LEU A 136 12.70 6.29 -1.81
CA LEU A 136 13.03 5.28 -2.81
C LEU A 136 12.08 5.43 -3.98
N THR A 137 12.63 5.58 -5.17
CA THR A 137 11.84 5.80 -6.37
C THR A 137 12.09 4.71 -7.39
N VAL A 138 11.03 4.10 -7.90
CA VAL A 138 11.05 3.22 -9.07
C VAL A 138 10.26 3.90 -10.18
N GLU A 139 10.86 4.01 -11.37
CA GLU A 139 10.24 4.58 -12.55
C GLU A 139 10.15 3.55 -13.68
N LEU A 140 8.93 3.23 -14.07
CA LEU A 140 8.60 2.31 -15.16
C LEU A 140 7.98 3.12 -16.31
N PRO A 141 8.82 3.67 -17.21
CA PRO A 141 8.36 4.65 -18.21
C PRO A 141 7.54 4.05 -19.35
N LYS A 142 7.57 2.73 -19.50
CA LYS A 142 6.89 2.02 -20.58
C LYS A 142 6.36 0.69 -20.09
N LEU A 143 5.10 0.70 -19.66
CA LEU A 143 4.36 -0.52 -19.31
C LEU A 143 3.33 -0.80 -20.40
N SER A 144 3.19 -2.06 -20.79
CA SER A 144 2.05 -2.49 -21.59
C SER A 144 0.77 -2.53 -20.76
N PHE A 145 -0.36 -2.70 -21.44
CA PHE A 145 -1.66 -2.94 -20.78
C PHE A 145 -1.59 -4.16 -19.85
N GLU A 146 -0.98 -5.25 -20.32
CA GLU A 146 -0.85 -6.50 -19.57
C GLU A 146 -0.04 -6.29 -18.30
N GLN A 147 1.10 -5.61 -18.40
CA GLN A 147 1.95 -5.33 -17.24
C GLN A 147 1.26 -4.44 -16.19
N LEU A 148 0.57 -3.38 -16.62
CA LEU A 148 -0.19 -2.55 -15.68
C LEU A 148 -1.34 -3.35 -15.06
N ASN A 149 -2.01 -4.21 -15.86
CA ASN A 149 -3.07 -5.08 -15.34
C ASN A 149 -2.55 -6.08 -14.30
N GLU A 150 -1.34 -6.62 -14.45
CA GLU A 150 -0.71 -7.48 -13.44
C GLU A 150 -0.58 -6.74 -12.10
N TYR A 151 -0.09 -5.50 -12.10
CA TYR A 151 -0.03 -4.69 -10.87
C TYR A 151 -1.42 -4.39 -10.31
N ALA A 152 -2.39 -4.03 -11.15
CA ALA A 152 -3.76 -3.81 -10.73
C ALA A 152 -4.37 -5.05 -10.06
N GLN A 153 -4.10 -6.25 -10.59
CA GLN A 153 -4.59 -7.52 -10.02
C GLN A 153 -3.98 -7.81 -8.64
N ILE A 154 -2.73 -7.40 -8.38
CA ILE A 154 -2.13 -7.52 -7.05
C ILE A 154 -2.92 -6.68 -6.05
N PHE A 155 -3.19 -5.39 -6.35
CA PHE A 155 -3.98 -4.54 -5.46
C PHE A 155 -5.41 -5.03 -5.29
N ILE A 156 -6.07 -5.51 -6.35
CA ILE A 156 -7.40 -6.11 -6.27
C ILE A 156 -7.37 -7.34 -5.35
N ARG A 157 -6.32 -8.14 -5.43
CA ARG A 157 -6.16 -9.31 -4.57
C ARG A 157 -5.96 -8.89 -3.12
N TRP A 158 -5.14 -7.87 -2.87
CA TRP A 158 -4.94 -7.32 -1.53
C TRP A 158 -6.22 -6.81 -0.90
N VAL A 159 -7.08 -6.12 -1.68
CA VAL A 159 -8.42 -5.69 -1.21
C VAL A 159 -9.28 -6.88 -0.79
N LYS A 160 -9.19 -8.02 -1.47
CA LYS A 160 -9.92 -9.24 -1.08
C LYS A 160 -9.36 -9.90 0.17
N ASP A 161 -8.04 -9.91 0.29
CA ASP A 161 -7.35 -10.55 1.41
C ASP A 161 -7.43 -9.67 2.68
N TYR A 162 -7.52 -8.36 2.52
CA TYR A 162 -7.66 -7.36 3.58
C TYR A 162 -8.85 -6.43 3.31
N PRO A 163 -10.10 -6.92 3.40
CA PRO A 163 -11.28 -6.10 3.17
C PRO A 163 -11.46 -5.06 4.27
N VAL A 164 -12.17 -3.98 3.97
CA VAL A 164 -12.62 -3.04 5.01
C VAL A 164 -13.55 -3.77 5.97
N LEU A 165 -13.14 -3.88 7.25
CA LEU A 165 -13.92 -4.56 8.27
C LEU A 165 -15.18 -3.75 8.65
N SER A 166 -16.27 -4.44 8.93
CA SER A 166 -17.48 -3.85 9.49
C SER A 166 -17.24 -3.34 10.92
N GLU A 167 -18.14 -2.51 11.42
CA GLU A 167 -18.06 -2.03 12.82
C GLU A 167 -18.12 -3.18 13.84
N GLU A 168 -18.85 -4.26 13.53
CA GLU A 168 -18.93 -5.45 14.38
C GLU A 168 -17.61 -6.22 14.38
N GLU A 169 -17.00 -6.43 13.22
CA GLU A 169 -15.69 -7.07 13.09
C GLU A 169 -14.58 -6.25 13.76
N LEU A 170 -14.63 -4.92 13.63
CA LEU A 170 -13.72 -4.01 14.31
C LEU A 170 -13.85 -4.08 15.83
N ALA A 171 -15.08 -4.18 16.35
CA ALA A 171 -15.32 -4.31 17.78
C ALA A 171 -14.72 -5.62 18.32
N ILE A 172 -14.92 -6.73 17.61
CA ILE A 172 -14.33 -8.04 17.96
C ILE A 172 -12.81 -7.98 17.92
N ALA A 173 -12.24 -7.39 16.88
CA ALA A 173 -10.78 -7.28 16.74
C ALA A 173 -10.13 -6.44 17.86
N LYS A 174 -10.84 -5.45 18.42
CA LYS A 174 -10.37 -4.63 19.55
C LYS A 174 -10.38 -5.38 20.89
N GLU A 175 -11.20 -6.40 21.04
CA GLU A 175 -11.31 -7.18 22.27
C GLU A 175 -10.24 -8.28 22.39
N VAL A 176 -9.49 -8.54 21.32
CA VAL A 176 -8.41 -9.54 21.33
C VAL A 176 -7.16 -8.88 21.89
N PRO A 177 -6.64 -9.32 23.05
CA PRO A 177 -5.39 -8.78 23.58
C PRO A 177 -4.24 -9.17 22.65
N TRP A 178 -3.43 -8.19 22.31
CA TRP A 178 -2.20 -8.31 21.52
C TRP A 178 -1.07 -8.95 22.32
#